data_28d04c542c4b2d1242693e026e4ecefe
#
_entry.id   28d04c542c4b2d1242693e026e4ecefe
#
_cell.length_a   1.000
_cell.length_b   1.000
_cell.length_c   1.000
_cell.angle_alpha   90.00
_cell.angle_beta   90.00
_cell.angle_gamma   90.00
#
_symmetry.space_group_name_H-M   'P 1'
#
loop_
_entity.id
_entity.type
_entity.pdbx_description
1 polymer ?
#
loop_
_entity_poly.entity_id
_entity_poly.type
_entity_poly.pdbx_seq_one_letter_code
_entity_poly.pdbx_strand_id
1 'polypeptide(L)'
;MYRVVLTLALFLFPFHTLSNDKLIHATQATWPPYVFGNANSGLAIDIVSAAYRSQGYSLELEIKPWLRSLKEVKHLQKDAMVSVWWSNNRTDSLAFSVPYLMVHLKFIVLRDNKFEYRDFESLKGMTVGVIEEYGYGKDFNNSKYFSREVGSDLATNIRKLRAKRIDAIIADERAAIHTIHKLGLDPDLFYFVDRSLMIKPVYLAVAKDHPNKHTLLVQFMIGLHHIKKSGEYDQLLEQYK
;
A
#
# COMPACT_ATOMS: atom_id res chain seq x y z
N MET A 1 -32.74 -22.62 -70.60
CA MET A 1 -31.42 -22.37 -70.07
C MET A 1 -31.56 -21.55 -68.75
N TYR A 2 -31.55 -22.20 -67.60
CA TYR A 2 -31.66 -21.55 -66.31
C TYR A 2 -30.23 -21.40 -65.73
N ARG A 3 -29.75 -20.16 -65.53
CA ARG A 3 -28.49 -19.89 -64.84
C ARG A 3 -28.73 -19.89 -63.31
N VAL A 4 -28.18 -20.86 -62.61
CA VAL A 4 -28.14 -20.89 -61.12
C VAL A 4 -27.00 -20.01 -60.70
N VAL A 5 -27.29 -18.89 -59.99
CA VAL A 5 -26.30 -18.06 -59.32
C VAL A 5 -26.13 -18.58 -57.89
N LEU A 6 -24.98 -19.20 -57.64
CA LEU A 6 -24.62 -19.71 -56.31
C LEU A 6 -24.03 -18.53 -55.50
N THR A 7 -24.80 -18.00 -54.55
CA THR A 7 -24.33 -16.94 -53.65
C THR A 7 -23.58 -17.57 -52.48
N LEU A 8 -22.24 -17.44 -52.45
CA LEU A 8 -21.40 -17.91 -51.39
C LEU A 8 -21.50 -16.92 -50.21
N ALA A 9 -22.23 -17.27 -49.14
CA ALA A 9 -22.30 -16.47 -47.91
C ALA A 9 -21.06 -16.74 -47.07
N LEU A 10 -20.15 -15.77 -47.03
CA LEU A 10 -18.95 -15.79 -46.15
C LEU A 10 -19.43 -15.51 -44.71
N PHE A 11 -19.51 -16.52 -43.87
CA PHE A 11 -19.72 -16.35 -42.42
C PHE A 11 -18.43 -15.86 -41.79
N LEU A 12 -18.34 -14.56 -41.51
CA LEU A 12 -17.33 -13.98 -40.62
C LEU A 12 -17.66 -14.36 -39.18
N PHE A 13 -17.10 -15.46 -38.71
CA PHE A 13 -17.07 -15.75 -37.28
C PHE A 13 -16.17 -14.73 -36.59
N PRO A 14 -16.64 -14.00 -35.57
CA PRO A 14 -15.74 -13.19 -34.75
C PRO A 14 -14.81 -14.15 -34.02
N PHE A 15 -13.52 -14.11 -34.37
CA PHE A 15 -12.48 -14.72 -33.55
C PHE A 15 -12.45 -13.98 -32.22
N HIS A 16 -13.08 -14.52 -31.20
CA HIS A 16 -12.82 -14.14 -29.83
C HIS A 16 -11.43 -14.66 -29.54
N THR A 17 -10.42 -13.78 -29.64
CA THR A 17 -9.10 -14.05 -29.07
C THR A 17 -9.32 -14.20 -27.58
N LEU A 18 -9.31 -15.44 -27.08
CA LEU A 18 -9.14 -15.72 -25.67
C LEU A 18 -7.79 -15.07 -25.28
N SER A 19 -7.86 -13.89 -24.68
CA SER A 19 -6.70 -13.30 -24.02
C SER A 19 -6.31 -14.28 -22.92
N ASN A 20 -5.21 -14.98 -23.13
CA ASN A 20 -4.62 -15.83 -22.11
C ASN A 20 -3.95 -14.87 -21.12
N ASP A 21 -4.74 -14.31 -20.19
CA ASP A 21 -4.23 -13.39 -19.18
C ASP A 21 -3.10 -14.09 -18.44
N LYS A 22 -1.93 -13.45 -18.48
CA LYS A 22 -0.75 -13.96 -17.75
C LYS A 22 -0.99 -13.74 -16.27
N LEU A 23 -1.15 -14.83 -15.52
CA LEU A 23 -1.43 -14.78 -14.09
C LEU A 23 -0.15 -14.49 -13.29
N ILE A 24 -0.24 -13.55 -12.36
CA ILE A 24 0.82 -13.19 -11.40
C ILE A 24 0.36 -13.66 -10.02
N HIS A 25 1.12 -14.56 -9.40
CA HIS A 25 0.87 -15.03 -8.05
C HIS A 25 1.58 -14.14 -7.04
N ALA A 26 0.83 -13.30 -6.35
CA ALA A 26 1.35 -12.39 -5.35
C ALA A 26 1.01 -12.83 -3.93
N THR A 27 1.73 -12.30 -2.96
CA THR A 27 1.45 -12.48 -1.54
C THR A 27 1.72 -11.19 -0.77
N GLN A 28 0.97 -10.96 0.32
CA GLN A 28 1.12 -9.78 1.16
C GLN A 28 0.55 -10.01 2.56
N ALA A 29 1.05 -9.25 3.54
CA ALA A 29 0.44 -9.16 4.86
C ALA A 29 -0.68 -8.11 4.88
N THR A 30 -1.64 -8.26 5.79
CA THR A 30 -2.68 -7.25 6.02
C THR A 30 -2.09 -5.91 6.44
N TRP A 31 -2.57 -4.84 5.83
CA TRP A 31 -2.21 -3.46 6.14
C TRP A 31 -3.33 -2.49 5.71
N PRO A 32 -4.47 -2.47 6.40
CA PRO A 32 -5.60 -1.59 6.02
C PRO A 32 -5.24 -0.09 6.10
N PRO A 33 -5.75 0.74 5.19
CA PRO A 33 -6.64 0.42 4.06
C PRO A 33 -5.91 -0.01 2.78
N TYR A 34 -4.60 -0.25 2.83
CA TYR A 34 -3.79 -0.62 1.68
C TYR A 34 -3.99 -2.07 1.24
N VAL A 35 -4.15 -2.97 2.22
CA VAL A 35 -4.33 -4.41 2.03
C VAL A 35 -5.31 -4.94 3.07
N PHE A 36 -6.52 -5.31 2.65
CA PHE A 36 -7.50 -5.96 3.53
C PHE A 36 -7.31 -7.48 3.56
N GLY A 37 -7.48 -8.06 4.76
CA GLY A 37 -7.21 -9.48 4.96
C GLY A 37 -8.27 -10.45 4.44
N ASN A 38 -9.49 -9.97 4.23
CA ASN A 38 -10.66 -10.81 3.92
C ASN A 38 -11.21 -10.68 2.49
N ALA A 39 -10.84 -9.64 1.75
CA ALA A 39 -11.47 -9.31 0.47
C ALA A 39 -10.50 -9.20 -0.71
N ASN A 40 -9.21 -9.51 -0.52
CA ASN A 40 -8.17 -9.31 -1.54
C ASN A 40 -8.30 -7.93 -2.21
N SER A 41 -8.61 -6.91 -1.41
CA SER A 41 -8.84 -5.53 -1.82
C SER A 41 -8.07 -4.58 -0.92
N GLY A 42 -7.97 -3.33 -1.33
CA GLY A 42 -7.27 -2.27 -0.64
C GLY A 42 -6.47 -1.44 -1.61
N LEU A 43 -6.18 -0.20 -1.25
CA LEU A 43 -5.57 0.79 -2.15
C LEU A 43 -4.33 0.27 -2.89
N ALA A 44 -3.45 -0.43 -2.21
CA ALA A 44 -2.23 -0.97 -2.81
C ALA A 44 -2.54 -2.11 -3.81
N ILE A 45 -3.48 -2.99 -3.43
CA ILE A 45 -3.91 -4.11 -4.28
C ILE A 45 -4.58 -3.58 -5.54
N ASP A 46 -5.50 -2.63 -5.38
CA ASP A 46 -6.29 -2.10 -6.49
C ASP A 46 -5.42 -1.35 -7.50
N ILE A 47 -4.44 -0.56 -7.03
CA ILE A 47 -3.46 0.10 -7.91
C ILE A 47 -2.61 -0.93 -8.67
N VAL A 48 -2.07 -1.94 -7.97
CA VAL A 48 -1.22 -2.96 -8.60
C VAL A 48 -2.01 -3.80 -9.58
N SER A 49 -3.24 -4.20 -9.22
CA SER A 49 -4.15 -4.96 -10.10
C SER A 49 -4.54 -4.16 -11.35
N ALA A 50 -4.90 -2.88 -11.18
CA ALA A 50 -5.25 -2.01 -12.30
C ALA A 50 -4.06 -1.81 -13.27
N ALA A 51 -2.85 -1.57 -12.71
CA ALA A 51 -1.65 -1.43 -13.53
C ALA A 51 -1.38 -2.70 -14.35
N TYR A 52 -1.39 -3.87 -13.74
CA TYR A 52 -1.16 -5.14 -14.44
C TYR A 52 -2.28 -5.48 -15.42
N ARG A 53 -3.55 -5.27 -15.04
CA ARG A 53 -4.70 -5.49 -15.93
C ARG A 53 -4.61 -4.66 -17.22
N SER A 54 -4.13 -3.42 -17.14
CA SER A 54 -3.92 -2.57 -18.31
C SER A 54 -2.88 -3.11 -19.30
N GLN A 55 -2.09 -4.13 -18.88
CA GLN A 55 -1.06 -4.80 -19.67
C GLN A 55 -1.42 -6.27 -20.00
N GLY A 56 -2.68 -6.69 -19.77
CA GLY A 56 -3.15 -8.06 -20.03
C GLY A 56 -2.63 -9.08 -19.02
N TYR A 57 -2.42 -8.67 -17.78
CA TYR A 57 -2.08 -9.56 -16.67
C TYR A 57 -3.19 -9.57 -15.63
N SER A 58 -3.41 -10.72 -15.00
CA SER A 58 -4.26 -10.88 -13.83
C SER A 58 -3.40 -11.06 -12.58
N LEU A 59 -3.87 -10.56 -11.43
CA LEU A 59 -3.20 -10.70 -10.13
C LEU A 59 -4.03 -11.63 -9.23
N GLU A 60 -3.42 -12.70 -8.77
CA GLU A 60 -3.94 -13.54 -7.70
C GLU A 60 -3.14 -13.28 -6.42
N LEU A 61 -3.82 -12.80 -5.38
CA LEU A 61 -3.19 -12.41 -4.13
C LEU A 61 -3.55 -13.37 -3.00
N GLU A 62 -2.54 -13.84 -2.28
CA GLU A 62 -2.71 -14.56 -1.02
C GLU A 62 -2.29 -13.68 0.17
N ILE A 63 -3.18 -13.60 1.18
CA ILE A 63 -2.87 -12.89 2.42
C ILE A 63 -2.20 -13.85 3.41
N LYS A 64 -0.99 -13.48 3.82
CA LYS A 64 -0.14 -14.27 4.72
C LYS A 64 0.62 -13.35 5.69
N PRO A 65 1.12 -13.86 6.82
CA PRO A 65 2.02 -13.08 7.68
C PRO A 65 3.24 -12.56 6.90
N TRP A 66 3.69 -11.35 7.24
CA TRP A 66 4.77 -10.65 6.53
C TRP A 66 6.02 -11.50 6.26
N LEU A 67 6.55 -12.14 7.30
CA LEU A 67 7.76 -12.96 7.17
C LEU A 67 7.55 -14.16 6.23
N ARG A 68 6.35 -14.73 6.22
CA ARG A 68 6.00 -15.82 5.31
C ARG A 68 5.89 -15.33 3.87
N SER A 69 5.21 -14.22 3.65
CA SER A 69 5.14 -13.58 2.32
C SER A 69 6.52 -13.28 1.76
N LEU A 70 7.37 -12.67 2.58
CA LEU A 70 8.75 -12.36 2.20
C LEU A 70 9.56 -13.62 1.86
N LYS A 71 9.42 -14.68 2.65
CA LYS A 71 10.09 -15.97 2.41
C LYS A 71 9.62 -16.61 1.09
N GLU A 72 8.31 -16.66 0.85
CA GLU A 72 7.73 -17.28 -0.35
C GLU A 72 8.19 -16.56 -1.64
N VAL A 73 8.25 -15.22 -1.64
CA VAL A 73 8.77 -14.47 -2.78
C VAL A 73 10.27 -14.70 -2.97
N LYS A 74 11.07 -14.65 -1.90
CA LYS A 74 12.52 -14.93 -1.98
C LYS A 74 12.85 -16.31 -2.54
N HIS A 75 12.01 -17.31 -2.27
CA HIS A 75 12.19 -18.69 -2.74
C HIS A 75 11.40 -18.99 -4.03
N LEU A 76 10.94 -17.97 -4.75
CA LEU A 76 10.23 -18.09 -6.03
C LEU A 76 8.93 -18.91 -5.97
N GLN A 77 8.32 -19.05 -4.79
CA GLN A 77 7.02 -19.71 -4.61
C GLN A 77 5.87 -18.76 -4.94
N LYS A 78 6.13 -17.46 -4.92
CA LYS A 78 5.27 -16.38 -5.38
C LYS A 78 6.08 -15.37 -6.18
N ASP A 79 5.43 -14.73 -7.15
CA ASP A 79 6.09 -13.82 -8.07
C ASP A 79 6.41 -12.47 -7.42
N ALA A 80 5.49 -11.94 -6.59
CA ALA A 80 5.61 -10.59 -6.07
C ALA A 80 5.00 -10.38 -4.68
N MET A 81 5.49 -9.34 -4.00
CA MET A 81 4.79 -8.66 -2.90
C MET A 81 4.28 -7.31 -3.41
N VAL A 82 3.00 -7.02 -3.15
CA VAL A 82 2.34 -5.83 -3.73
C VAL A 82 2.71 -4.54 -3.02
N SER A 83 3.05 -4.57 -1.72
CA SER A 83 3.30 -3.36 -0.94
C SER A 83 4.49 -3.54 0.00
N VAL A 84 5.63 -2.97 -0.38
CA VAL A 84 6.89 -3.11 0.36
C VAL A 84 7.56 -1.76 0.51
N TRP A 85 8.03 -1.45 1.72
CA TRP A 85 8.95 -0.33 1.91
C TRP A 85 10.37 -0.75 1.56
N TRP A 86 11.04 0.12 0.83
CA TRP A 86 12.44 -0.07 0.52
C TRP A 86 13.33 -0.01 1.78
N SER A 87 14.31 -0.89 1.86
CA SER A 87 15.41 -0.81 2.83
C SER A 87 16.64 -1.52 2.28
N ASN A 88 17.84 -1.11 2.71
CA ASN A 88 19.09 -1.70 2.27
C ASN A 88 19.11 -3.24 2.44
N ASN A 89 18.69 -3.74 3.60
CA ASN A 89 18.68 -5.19 3.88
C ASN A 89 17.75 -5.99 2.95
N ARG A 90 16.81 -5.34 2.27
CA ARG A 90 15.90 -6.00 1.33
C ARG A 90 16.45 -6.04 -0.08
N THR A 91 17.33 -5.12 -0.46
CA THR A 91 17.93 -5.07 -1.82
C THR A 91 18.86 -6.23 -2.12
N ASP A 92 19.30 -6.96 -1.09
CA ASP A 92 20.11 -8.18 -1.29
C ASP A 92 19.29 -9.30 -1.94
N SER A 93 17.98 -9.34 -1.68
CA SER A 93 17.10 -10.42 -2.12
C SER A 93 15.88 -9.97 -2.94
N LEU A 94 15.56 -8.69 -2.97
CA LEU A 94 14.42 -8.14 -3.70
C LEU A 94 14.85 -7.09 -4.72
N ALA A 95 14.17 -7.08 -5.86
CA ALA A 95 14.15 -5.99 -6.82
C ALA A 95 12.83 -5.23 -6.70
N PHE A 96 12.90 -3.90 -6.76
CA PHE A 96 11.78 -3.00 -6.52
C PHE A 96 11.34 -2.32 -7.80
N SER A 97 10.05 -2.07 -7.91
CA SER A 97 9.48 -1.22 -8.97
C SER A 97 9.86 0.26 -8.78
N VAL A 98 9.37 1.13 -9.66
CA VAL A 98 9.23 2.55 -9.31
C VAL A 98 8.24 2.69 -8.15
N PRO A 99 8.37 3.72 -7.29
CA PRO A 99 7.39 3.97 -6.24
C PRO A 99 6.02 4.30 -6.86
N TYR A 100 4.97 3.69 -6.34
CA TYR A 100 3.64 3.88 -6.88
C TYR A 100 2.67 4.55 -5.91
N LEU A 101 3.01 4.60 -4.61
CA LEU A 101 2.20 5.20 -3.55
C LEU A 101 3.13 5.85 -2.52
N MET A 102 2.67 6.91 -1.87
CA MET A 102 3.37 7.58 -0.79
C MET A 102 2.56 7.45 0.51
N VAL A 103 3.23 7.06 1.56
CA VAL A 103 2.67 6.93 2.92
C VAL A 103 3.19 8.09 3.76
N HIS A 104 2.29 8.80 4.39
CA HIS A 104 2.59 9.98 5.20
C HIS A 104 2.49 9.64 6.69
N LEU A 105 3.63 9.47 7.36
CA LEU A 105 3.65 9.32 8.81
C LEU A 105 3.51 10.69 9.46
N LYS A 106 2.37 10.92 10.10
CA LYS A 106 2.02 12.18 10.77
C LYS A 106 1.87 11.99 12.28
N PHE A 107 2.11 13.06 13.01
CA PHE A 107 1.65 13.14 14.39
C PHE A 107 0.15 13.40 14.39
N ILE A 108 -0.54 12.69 15.26
CA ILE A 108 -1.99 12.81 15.45
C ILE A 108 -2.22 13.10 16.92
N VAL A 109 -2.96 14.14 17.21
CA VAL A 109 -3.29 14.60 18.56
C VAL A 109 -4.80 14.77 18.70
N LEU A 110 -5.31 14.98 19.90
CA LEU A 110 -6.68 15.45 20.06
C LEU A 110 -6.81 16.87 19.50
N ARG A 111 -7.94 17.20 18.91
CA ARG A 111 -8.19 18.52 18.28
C ARG A 111 -7.94 19.70 19.22
N ASP A 112 -8.21 19.53 20.51
CA ASP A 112 -8.00 20.56 21.52
C ASP A 112 -6.52 20.80 21.84
N ASN A 113 -5.64 19.85 21.44
CA ASN A 113 -4.20 19.89 21.70
C ASN A 113 -3.39 20.15 20.43
N LYS A 114 -3.91 20.96 19.50
CA LYS A 114 -3.20 21.31 18.27
C LYS A 114 -1.82 21.90 18.56
N PHE A 115 -0.82 21.41 17.82
CA PHE A 115 0.51 21.98 17.83
C PHE A 115 1.08 21.99 16.40
N GLU A 116 2.13 22.78 16.19
CA GLU A 116 2.88 22.81 14.94
C GLU A 116 4.16 21.99 15.10
N TYR A 117 4.30 20.94 14.33
CA TYR A 117 5.53 20.15 14.29
C TYR A 117 6.57 20.83 13.39
N ARG A 118 7.67 21.29 13.95
CA ARG A 118 8.81 21.87 13.23
C ARG A 118 10.00 20.92 13.26
N ASP A 119 10.28 20.36 14.43
CA ASP A 119 11.37 19.45 14.76
C ASP A 119 11.02 18.64 16.02
N PHE A 120 11.95 17.84 16.53
CA PHE A 120 11.71 17.04 17.73
C PHE A 120 11.59 17.86 19.01
N GLU A 121 12.12 19.09 19.05
CA GLU A 121 11.95 19.97 20.21
C GLU A 121 10.50 20.41 20.37
N SER A 122 9.73 20.52 19.26
CA SER A 122 8.28 20.79 19.27
C SER A 122 7.50 19.75 20.08
N LEU A 123 8.05 18.57 20.32
CA LEU A 123 7.44 17.46 21.06
C LEU A 123 7.88 17.44 22.54
N LYS A 124 8.60 18.46 23.01
CA LYS A 124 9.18 18.50 24.36
C LYS A 124 8.15 18.24 25.45
N GLY A 125 8.44 17.23 26.28
CA GLY A 125 7.58 16.83 27.39
C GLY A 125 6.38 15.96 27.01
N MET A 126 6.13 15.74 25.73
CA MET A 126 5.02 14.89 25.27
C MET A 126 5.34 13.40 25.42
N THR A 127 4.31 12.61 25.59
CA THR A 127 4.34 11.14 25.46
C THR A 127 3.73 10.76 24.11
N VAL A 128 4.55 10.18 23.23
CA VAL A 128 4.15 9.79 21.87
C VAL A 128 3.92 8.28 21.79
N GLY A 129 2.71 7.87 21.44
CA GLY A 129 2.36 6.47 21.18
C GLY A 129 3.00 5.97 19.88
N VAL A 130 3.71 4.87 19.97
CA VAL A 130 4.41 4.21 18.86
C VAL A 130 4.00 2.74 18.78
N ILE A 131 4.26 2.11 17.64
CA ILE A 131 4.09 0.64 17.45
C ILE A 131 5.50 0.04 17.38
N GLU A 132 5.69 -1.07 18.04
CA GLU A 132 6.95 -1.78 18.05
C GLU A 132 7.39 -2.18 16.63
N GLU A 133 8.70 -2.16 16.35
CA GLU A 133 9.29 -2.49 15.04
C GLU A 133 8.85 -1.62 13.85
N TYR A 134 8.07 -0.56 14.09
CA TYR A 134 7.70 0.38 13.04
C TYR A 134 8.90 1.30 12.71
N GLY A 135 9.20 1.44 11.45
CA GLY A 135 10.42 2.14 11.00
C GLY A 135 10.32 3.67 11.07
N TYR A 136 10.32 4.28 12.25
CA TYR A 136 10.24 5.75 12.44
C TYR A 136 11.54 6.49 12.15
N GLY A 137 12.65 5.79 11.91
CA GLY A 137 13.97 6.37 11.67
C GLY A 137 14.81 6.54 12.93
N LYS A 138 16.14 6.57 12.74
CA LYS A 138 17.10 6.62 13.86
C LYS A 138 16.96 7.89 14.70
N ASP A 139 16.77 9.04 14.06
CA ASP A 139 16.68 10.33 14.75
C ASP A 139 15.45 10.41 15.65
N PHE A 140 14.28 9.93 15.17
CA PHE A 140 13.09 9.81 16.00
C PHE A 140 13.32 8.85 17.17
N ASN A 141 13.91 7.68 16.93
CA ASN A 141 14.10 6.67 17.96
C ASN A 141 15.10 7.11 19.04
N ASN A 142 16.08 7.94 18.69
CA ASN A 142 17.16 8.41 19.61
C ASN A 142 16.85 9.76 20.27
N SER A 143 15.81 10.47 19.82
CA SER A 143 15.44 11.76 20.39
C SER A 143 15.16 11.67 21.89
N LYS A 144 15.62 12.66 22.67
CA LYS A 144 15.40 12.79 24.12
C LYS A 144 14.36 13.85 24.47
N TYR A 145 13.80 14.54 23.50
CA TYR A 145 12.83 15.62 23.72
C TYR A 145 11.48 15.13 24.23
N PHE A 146 11.11 13.88 23.92
CA PHE A 146 9.80 13.30 24.23
C PHE A 146 9.92 11.85 24.68
N SER A 147 8.90 11.35 25.37
CA SER A 147 8.79 9.94 25.76
C SER A 147 8.05 9.13 24.69
N ARG A 148 8.38 7.87 24.56
CA ARG A 148 7.67 6.92 23.67
C ARG A 148 6.94 5.90 24.50
N GLU A 149 5.65 5.70 24.20
CA GLU A 149 4.86 4.64 24.78
C GLU A 149 4.48 3.63 23.69
N VAL A 150 4.95 2.40 23.84
CA VAL A 150 4.70 1.33 22.88
C VAL A 150 3.27 0.79 23.05
N GLY A 151 2.52 0.80 21.97
CA GLY A 151 1.22 0.13 21.88
C GLY A 151 1.33 -1.15 21.06
N SER A 152 0.47 -2.12 21.35
CA SER A 152 0.41 -3.38 20.58
C SER A 152 -0.03 -3.16 19.13
N ASP A 153 -0.86 -2.13 18.91
CA ASP A 153 -1.42 -1.78 17.60
C ASP A 153 -1.91 -0.33 17.58
N LEU A 154 -2.26 0.13 16.39
CA LEU A 154 -2.75 1.51 16.18
C LEU A 154 -4.07 1.78 16.91
N ALA A 155 -4.97 0.80 16.96
CA ALA A 155 -6.26 0.95 17.64
C ALA A 155 -6.07 1.17 19.16
N THR A 156 -5.12 0.47 19.76
CA THR A 156 -4.73 0.65 21.16
C THR A 156 -4.18 2.05 21.40
N ASN A 157 -3.29 2.55 20.53
CA ASN A 157 -2.75 3.90 20.65
C ASN A 157 -3.81 4.98 20.45
N ILE A 158 -4.75 4.81 19.52
CA ILE A 158 -5.90 5.73 19.34
C ILE A 158 -6.78 5.78 20.61
N ARG A 159 -7.04 4.62 21.24
CA ARG A 159 -7.80 4.60 22.51
C ARG A 159 -7.05 5.29 23.65
N LYS A 160 -5.71 5.08 23.75
CA LYS A 160 -4.88 5.77 24.74
C LYS A 160 -4.88 7.28 24.54
N LEU A 161 -4.75 7.75 23.26
CA LEU A 161 -4.81 9.17 22.92
C LEU A 161 -6.17 9.78 23.30
N ARG A 162 -7.28 9.13 22.92
CA ARG A 162 -8.62 9.56 23.29
C ARG A 162 -8.82 9.65 24.81
N ALA A 163 -8.24 8.70 25.56
CA ALA A 163 -8.28 8.69 27.02
C ALA A 163 -7.29 9.67 27.67
N LYS A 164 -6.57 10.49 26.89
CA LYS A 164 -5.54 11.43 27.35
C LYS A 164 -4.42 10.77 28.18
N ARG A 165 -4.13 9.48 27.89
CA ARG A 165 -3.03 8.74 28.52
C ARG A 165 -1.71 8.96 27.82
N ILE A 166 -1.76 9.39 26.58
CA ILE A 166 -0.63 9.84 25.74
C ILE A 166 -1.04 11.13 25.04
N ASP A 167 -0.07 11.96 24.66
CA ASP A 167 -0.30 13.29 24.09
C ASP A 167 -0.45 13.28 22.58
N ALA A 168 0.26 12.37 21.93
CA ALA A 168 0.24 12.20 20.48
C ALA A 168 0.44 10.72 20.09
N ILE A 169 0.08 10.38 18.87
CA ILE A 169 0.52 9.14 18.21
C ILE A 169 1.23 9.50 16.92
N ILE A 170 2.11 8.62 16.46
CA ILE A 170 2.71 8.69 15.12
C ILE A 170 2.22 7.53 14.28
N ALA A 171 1.52 7.83 13.18
CA ALA A 171 0.92 6.82 12.31
C ALA A 171 0.84 7.30 10.86
N ASP A 172 0.64 6.35 9.97
CA ASP A 172 0.17 6.66 8.62
C ASP A 172 -1.22 7.28 8.65
N GLU A 173 -1.40 8.36 7.91
CA GLU A 173 -2.62 9.15 7.92
C GLU A 173 -3.85 8.33 7.51
N ARG A 174 -3.78 7.59 6.38
CA ARG A 174 -4.91 6.77 5.91
C ARG A 174 -5.20 5.60 6.85
N ALA A 175 -4.16 4.94 7.36
CA ALA A 175 -4.34 3.85 8.32
C ALA A 175 -4.97 4.35 9.62
N ALA A 176 -4.63 5.56 10.05
CA ALA A 176 -5.22 6.17 11.24
C ALA A 176 -6.70 6.53 11.01
N ILE A 177 -7.04 7.18 9.91
CA ILE A 177 -8.42 7.51 9.54
C ILE A 177 -9.26 6.23 9.47
N HIS A 178 -8.78 5.22 8.74
CA HIS A 178 -9.46 3.93 8.65
C HIS A 178 -9.68 3.29 10.02
N THR A 179 -8.67 3.33 10.91
CA THR A 179 -8.77 2.73 12.25
C THR A 179 -9.72 3.51 13.15
N ILE A 180 -9.73 4.84 13.07
CA ILE A 180 -10.67 5.72 13.79
C ILE A 180 -12.12 5.36 13.40
N HIS A 181 -12.41 5.27 12.10
CA HIS A 181 -13.73 4.84 11.61
C HIS A 181 -14.11 3.43 12.09
N LYS A 182 -13.19 2.49 12.01
CA LYS A 182 -13.40 1.10 12.48
C LYS A 182 -13.71 1.03 13.99
N LEU A 183 -13.18 1.98 14.77
CA LEU A 183 -13.46 2.11 16.20
C LEU A 183 -14.80 2.83 16.50
N GLY A 184 -15.52 3.27 15.46
CA GLY A 184 -16.76 4.06 15.62
C GLY A 184 -16.52 5.44 16.22
N LEU A 185 -15.31 6.00 16.03
CA LEU A 185 -14.94 7.31 16.53
C LEU A 185 -15.11 8.36 15.43
N ASP A 186 -15.43 9.59 15.84
CA ASP A 186 -15.47 10.73 14.95
C ASP A 186 -14.03 11.19 14.63
N PRO A 187 -13.61 11.21 13.35
CA PRO A 187 -12.30 11.73 12.95
C PRO A 187 -12.07 13.19 13.36
N ASP A 188 -13.13 13.98 13.49
CA ASP A 188 -13.06 15.38 13.89
C ASP A 188 -12.59 15.60 15.34
N LEU A 189 -12.57 14.54 16.15
CA LEU A 189 -11.93 14.56 17.47
C LEU A 189 -10.41 14.67 17.40
N PHE A 190 -9.82 14.35 16.25
CA PHE A 190 -8.39 14.27 16.06
C PHE A 190 -7.90 15.39 15.12
N TYR A 191 -6.66 15.81 15.33
CA TYR A 191 -5.96 16.70 14.45
C TYR A 191 -4.71 16.00 13.89
N PHE A 192 -4.66 15.88 12.59
CA PHE A 192 -3.51 15.36 11.86
C PHE A 192 -2.58 16.51 11.57
N VAL A 193 -1.40 16.50 12.18
CA VAL A 193 -0.43 17.58 12.05
C VAL A 193 0.01 17.69 10.60
N ASP A 194 -0.01 18.88 10.04
CA ASP A 194 0.18 19.10 8.60
C ASP A 194 1.51 18.57 8.07
N ARG A 195 2.59 18.88 8.82
CA ARG A 195 3.93 18.40 8.46
C ARG A 195 4.12 16.95 8.87
N SER A 196 4.38 16.09 7.89
CA SER A 196 4.74 14.69 8.15
C SER A 196 6.10 14.57 8.82
N LEU A 197 6.24 13.64 9.77
CA LEU A 197 7.54 13.22 10.28
C LEU A 197 8.39 12.67 9.13
N MET A 198 7.79 11.85 8.28
CA MET A 198 8.43 11.30 7.09
C MET A 198 7.40 10.86 6.05
N ILE A 199 7.84 10.82 4.81
CA ILE A 199 7.08 10.26 3.69
C ILE A 199 7.81 9.00 3.25
N LYS A 200 7.09 7.88 3.20
CA LYS A 200 7.62 6.58 2.80
C LYS A 200 7.03 6.14 1.47
N PRO A 201 7.84 5.96 0.44
CA PRO A 201 7.39 5.38 -0.81
C PRO A 201 7.10 3.89 -0.63
N VAL A 202 6.05 3.42 -1.31
CA VAL A 202 5.62 2.02 -1.38
C VAL A 202 5.93 1.48 -2.77
N TYR A 203 6.41 0.27 -2.82
CA TYR A 203 6.87 -0.41 -4.02
C TYR A 203 6.22 -1.78 -4.17
N LEU A 204 6.03 -2.21 -5.41
CA LEU A 204 5.94 -3.61 -5.75
C LEU A 204 7.37 -4.19 -5.65
N ALA A 205 7.50 -5.40 -5.13
CA ALA A 205 8.79 -6.08 -5.06
C ALA A 205 8.69 -7.52 -5.58
N VAL A 206 9.70 -7.94 -6.31
CA VAL A 206 9.88 -9.32 -6.82
C VAL A 206 11.21 -9.86 -6.32
N ALA A 207 11.41 -11.19 -6.33
CA ALA A 207 12.71 -11.74 -5.99
C ALA A 207 13.80 -11.24 -6.96
N LYS A 208 15.00 -10.96 -6.43
CA LYS A 208 16.12 -10.49 -7.25
C LYS A 208 16.50 -11.50 -8.34
N ASP A 209 16.36 -12.79 -8.04
CA ASP A 209 16.69 -13.90 -8.94
C ASP A 209 15.47 -14.44 -9.70
N HIS A 210 14.32 -13.74 -9.64
CA HIS A 210 13.13 -14.15 -10.38
C HIS A 210 13.38 -14.14 -11.90
N PRO A 211 13.10 -15.25 -12.64
CA PRO A 211 13.41 -15.37 -14.06
C PRO A 211 12.74 -14.28 -14.91
N ASN A 212 11.52 -13.89 -14.56
CA ASN A 212 10.74 -12.87 -15.25
C ASN A 212 10.81 -11.49 -14.57
N LYS A 213 11.76 -11.24 -13.68
CA LYS A 213 11.88 -10.01 -12.89
C LYS A 213 11.73 -8.75 -13.73
N HIS A 214 12.48 -8.63 -14.80
CA HIS A 214 12.46 -7.46 -15.67
C HIS A 214 11.10 -7.26 -16.32
N THR A 215 10.50 -8.34 -16.82
CA THR A 215 9.16 -8.29 -17.43
C THR A 215 8.13 -7.80 -16.41
N LEU A 216 8.08 -8.40 -15.22
CA LEU A 216 7.14 -8.03 -14.17
C LEU A 216 7.26 -6.55 -13.79
N LEU A 217 8.49 -6.09 -13.52
CA LEU A 217 8.71 -4.70 -13.10
C LEU A 217 8.42 -3.69 -14.23
N VAL A 218 8.80 -4.02 -15.48
CA VAL A 218 8.56 -3.15 -16.64
C VAL A 218 7.08 -3.08 -16.97
N GLN A 219 6.36 -4.21 -16.98
CA GLN A 219 4.92 -4.22 -17.26
C GLN A 219 4.13 -3.47 -16.17
N PHE A 220 4.52 -3.62 -14.91
CA PHE A 220 3.96 -2.81 -13.83
C PHE A 220 4.19 -1.31 -14.06
N MET A 221 5.41 -0.90 -14.40
CA MET A 221 5.75 0.51 -14.65
C MET A 221 4.94 1.10 -15.81
N ILE A 222 4.82 0.38 -16.92
CA ILE A 222 4.02 0.80 -18.09
C ILE A 222 2.55 0.91 -17.69
N GLY A 223 2.01 -0.11 -17.00
CA GLY A 223 0.64 -0.10 -16.53
C GLY A 223 0.35 1.02 -15.53
N LEU A 224 1.25 1.26 -14.59
CA LEU A 224 1.14 2.38 -13.65
C LEU A 224 1.08 3.75 -14.38
N HIS A 225 1.93 3.93 -15.41
CA HIS A 225 1.87 5.12 -16.25
C HIS A 225 0.50 5.23 -16.97
N HIS A 226 -0.01 4.12 -17.47
CA HIS A 226 -1.29 4.06 -18.18
C HIS A 226 -2.46 4.47 -17.28
N ILE A 227 -2.57 3.86 -16.08
CA ILE A 227 -3.66 4.20 -15.16
C ILE A 227 -3.54 5.62 -14.60
N LYS A 228 -2.34 6.17 -14.45
CA LYS A 228 -2.14 7.59 -14.10
C LYS A 228 -2.61 8.51 -15.22
N LYS A 229 -2.29 8.19 -16.46
CA LYS A 229 -2.70 8.99 -17.63
C LYS A 229 -4.21 8.95 -17.88
N SER A 230 -4.87 7.81 -17.59
CA SER A 230 -6.33 7.66 -17.74
C SER A 230 -7.15 8.31 -16.62
N GLY A 231 -6.51 8.68 -15.51
CA GLY A 231 -7.19 9.15 -14.29
C GLY A 231 -7.69 8.03 -13.35
N GLU A 232 -7.55 6.76 -13.74
CA GLU A 232 -7.96 5.61 -12.90
C GLU A 232 -7.18 5.59 -11.57
N TYR A 233 -5.89 5.94 -11.58
CA TYR A 233 -5.08 6.04 -10.39
C TYR A 233 -5.66 7.05 -9.37
N ASP A 234 -6.08 8.22 -9.83
CA ASP A 234 -6.64 9.26 -8.97
C ASP A 234 -8.02 8.85 -8.41
N GLN A 235 -8.85 8.18 -9.22
CA GLN A 235 -10.11 7.60 -8.77
C GLN A 235 -9.89 6.56 -7.65
N LEU A 236 -8.88 5.69 -7.78
CA LEU A 236 -8.52 4.74 -6.73
C LEU A 236 -8.06 5.44 -5.45
N LEU A 237 -7.27 6.52 -5.55
CA LEU A 237 -6.88 7.30 -4.38
C LEU A 237 -8.06 7.92 -3.64
N GLU A 238 -9.09 8.41 -4.37
CA GLU A 238 -10.30 9.00 -3.81
C GLU A 238 -11.15 7.98 -3.03
N GLN A 239 -11.25 6.74 -3.52
CA GLN A 239 -12.01 5.67 -2.87
C GLN A 239 -11.50 5.31 -1.47
N TYR A 240 -10.25 5.66 -1.16
CA TYR A 240 -9.58 5.31 0.10
C TYR A 240 -9.15 6.56 0.91
N LYS A 241 -9.84 7.68 0.72
CA LYS A 241 -9.66 8.89 1.54
C LYS A 241 -10.28 8.79 2.91
#